data_ffa8ae3a59d1481616b55f4bfe026825
#
_entry.id   ffa8ae3a59d1481616b55f4bfe026825
#
_cell.length_a   1.000
_cell.length_b   1.000
_cell.length_c   1.000
_cell.angle_alpha   90.00
_cell.angle_beta   90.00
_cell.angle_gamma   90.00
#
_symmetry.space_group_name_H-M   'P 1'
#
loop_
_entity.id
_entity.type
_entity.pdbx_description
1 polymer ?
#
loop_
_entity_poly.entity_id
_entity_poly.type
_entity_poly.pdbx_seq_one_letter_code
_entity_poly.pdbx_strand_id
1 'polypeptide(L)'
;MKTKVKVEKNFLPPIFFKKLKTIVSDTTVIFPWYFEPTTAIDKYFTPDNEFMFTHVLFGQDKGPTSTFFKDFEPIIYYLNDKIKIKKILRMHVNLYTNQNKVIKHASHHDLLDDSVRFKPRPGVTVSILNFTTCNGGTIIGGKRHPSRENEILIFDNKIQHNGIVQTDTQRRIVLNINTE
;
A
#
# COMPACT_ATOMS: atom_id res chain seq x y z
N MET A 1 -5.44 -24.24 -0.79
CA MET A 1 -4.06 -23.73 -0.53
C MET A 1 -4.14 -22.66 0.56
N LYS A 2 -3.32 -22.78 1.64
CA LYS A 2 -3.25 -21.72 2.67
C LYS A 2 -2.65 -20.46 2.04
N THR A 3 -3.37 -19.37 2.08
CA THR A 3 -2.94 -18.03 1.66
C THR A 3 -1.73 -17.63 2.51
N LYS A 4 -0.53 -17.67 1.92
CA LYS A 4 0.69 -17.36 2.67
C LYS A 4 0.94 -15.85 2.62
N VAL A 5 0.63 -15.16 3.72
CA VAL A 5 1.04 -13.76 3.95
C VAL A 5 2.27 -13.79 4.83
N LYS A 6 3.35 -13.18 4.37
CA LYS A 6 4.55 -12.95 5.18
C LYS A 6 4.40 -11.60 5.87
N VAL A 7 4.61 -11.58 7.19
CA VAL A 7 4.53 -10.38 8.04
C VAL A 7 5.90 -10.17 8.67
N GLU A 8 6.54 -9.05 8.38
CA GLU A 8 7.82 -8.67 8.96
C GLU A 8 7.65 -7.42 9.82
N LYS A 9 7.94 -7.55 11.11
CA LYS A 9 7.95 -6.44 12.08
C LYS A 9 9.29 -5.76 12.08
N ASN A 10 9.31 -4.45 12.40
CA ASN A 10 10.55 -3.65 12.43
C ASN A 10 11.33 -3.82 11.11
N PHE A 11 10.61 -3.75 10.00
CA PHE A 11 11.11 -4.07 8.67
C PHE A 11 12.29 -3.17 8.26
N LEU A 12 12.21 -1.87 8.54
CA LEU A 12 13.28 -0.92 8.26
C LEU A 12 14.03 -0.54 9.53
N PRO A 13 15.32 -0.18 9.44
CA PRO A 13 16.04 0.42 10.55
C PRO A 13 15.28 1.63 11.11
N PRO A 14 15.21 1.80 12.45
CA PRO A 14 14.37 2.83 13.08
C PRO A 14 14.61 4.26 12.57
N ILE A 15 15.88 4.64 12.35
CA ILE A 15 16.25 5.98 11.85
C ILE A 15 15.72 6.19 10.43
N PHE A 16 15.87 5.19 9.56
CA PHE A 16 15.38 5.26 8.19
C PHE A 16 13.85 5.28 8.14
N PHE A 17 13.19 4.42 8.90
CA PHE A 17 11.73 4.44 9.02
C PHE A 17 11.21 5.79 9.50
N LYS A 18 11.82 6.37 10.55
CA LYS A 18 11.46 7.69 11.08
C LYS A 18 11.58 8.77 10.01
N LYS A 19 12.68 8.78 9.23
CA LYS A 19 12.85 9.73 8.11
C LYS A 19 11.68 9.63 7.12
N LEU A 20 11.36 8.43 6.66
CA LEU A 20 10.26 8.23 5.69
C LEU A 20 8.89 8.62 6.28
N LYS A 21 8.65 8.25 7.55
CA LYS A 21 7.43 8.63 8.26
C LYS A 21 7.29 10.15 8.35
N THR A 22 8.39 10.87 8.65
CA THR A 22 8.40 12.34 8.67
C THR A 22 7.99 12.89 7.30
N ILE A 23 8.55 12.40 6.20
CA ILE A 23 8.22 12.86 4.84
C ILE A 23 6.71 12.77 4.57
N VAL A 24 6.06 11.68 4.95
CA VAL A 24 4.64 11.44 4.61
C VAL A 24 3.65 11.97 5.66
N SER A 25 4.10 12.35 6.85
CA SER A 25 3.19 12.68 7.95
C SER A 25 3.44 14.04 8.60
N ASP A 26 4.59 14.66 8.38
CA ASP A 26 4.91 15.97 8.96
C ASP A 26 4.29 17.08 8.11
N THR A 27 3.62 18.01 8.77
CA THR A 27 2.99 19.16 8.10
C THR A 27 4.01 20.21 7.65
N THR A 28 5.25 20.14 8.11
CA THR A 28 6.34 21.02 7.67
C THR A 28 6.98 20.55 6.36
N VAL A 29 6.78 19.28 5.99
CA VAL A 29 7.22 18.71 4.71
C VAL A 29 6.08 18.81 3.71
N ILE A 30 6.32 19.46 2.58
CA ILE A 30 5.34 19.55 1.49
C ILE A 30 5.38 18.23 0.71
N PHE A 31 4.69 17.20 1.21
CA PHE A 31 4.46 15.96 0.48
C PHE A 31 3.10 16.04 -0.20
N PRO A 32 3.05 16.09 -1.56
CA PRO A 32 1.79 16.31 -2.27
C PRO A 32 0.89 15.07 -2.21
N TRP A 33 -0.37 15.30 -1.89
CA TRP A 33 -1.41 14.28 -1.87
C TRP A 33 -2.44 14.58 -2.95
N TYR A 34 -2.78 13.58 -3.76
CA TYR A 34 -3.76 13.69 -4.82
C TYR A 34 -5.01 12.90 -4.45
N PHE A 35 -6.17 13.52 -4.65
CA PHE A 35 -7.45 12.87 -4.38
C PHE A 35 -7.69 11.73 -5.37
N GLU A 36 -8.01 10.55 -4.85
CA GLU A 36 -8.42 9.39 -5.64
C GLU A 36 -9.84 9.01 -5.21
N PRO A 37 -10.84 9.14 -6.10
CA PRO A 37 -12.25 8.93 -5.75
C PRO A 37 -12.60 7.47 -5.52
N THR A 38 -11.70 6.54 -5.85
CA THR A 38 -11.93 5.10 -5.69
C THR A 38 -10.73 4.42 -5.04
N THR A 39 -10.99 3.40 -4.23
CA THR A 39 -9.93 2.59 -3.59
C THR A 39 -9.68 1.26 -4.31
N ALA A 40 -10.49 0.94 -5.32
CA ALA A 40 -10.41 -0.29 -6.13
C ALA A 40 -10.65 0.02 -7.62
N ILE A 41 -10.20 -0.88 -8.48
CA ILE A 41 -10.25 -0.70 -9.95
C ILE A 41 -11.68 -0.72 -10.49
N ASP A 42 -12.63 -1.32 -9.77
CA ASP A 42 -14.03 -1.37 -10.19
C ASP A 42 -14.75 -0.05 -9.90
N LYS A 43 -14.63 0.86 -10.86
CA LYS A 43 -15.20 2.22 -10.80
C LYS A 43 -16.73 2.27 -10.77
N TYR A 44 -17.41 1.15 -11.06
CA TYR A 44 -18.87 1.15 -11.23
C TYR A 44 -19.67 0.98 -9.93
N PHE A 45 -19.02 0.58 -8.83
CA PHE A 45 -19.69 0.27 -7.57
C PHE A 45 -18.95 0.79 -6.31
N THR A 46 -18.11 1.81 -6.44
CA THR A 46 -17.46 2.41 -5.27
C THR A 46 -18.43 3.41 -4.63
N PRO A 47 -18.87 3.15 -3.37
CA PRO A 47 -19.64 4.15 -2.62
C PRO A 47 -18.86 5.45 -2.48
N ASP A 48 -19.52 6.61 -2.46
CA ASP A 48 -18.92 7.95 -2.34
C ASP A 48 -17.95 8.13 -1.16
N ASN A 49 -18.02 7.24 -0.17
CA ASN A 49 -17.14 7.24 1.00
C ASN A 49 -15.92 6.32 0.87
N GLU A 50 -15.72 5.65 -0.25
CA GLU A 50 -14.54 4.82 -0.54
C GLU A 50 -13.48 5.58 -1.32
N PHE A 51 -13.05 6.72 -0.83
CA PHE A 51 -11.97 7.51 -1.41
C PHE A 51 -10.68 7.39 -0.60
N MET A 52 -9.59 7.83 -1.19
CA MET A 52 -8.29 7.97 -0.55
C MET A 52 -7.51 9.14 -1.15
N PHE A 53 -6.39 9.47 -0.52
CA PHE A 53 -5.37 10.31 -1.17
C PHE A 53 -4.18 9.43 -1.52
N THR A 54 -3.55 9.70 -2.64
CA THR A 54 -2.42 8.92 -3.12
C THR A 54 -1.29 9.82 -3.61
N HIS A 55 -0.06 9.30 -3.55
CA HIS A 55 1.09 9.89 -4.20
C HIS A 55 1.89 8.79 -4.89
N VAL A 56 1.95 8.84 -6.23
CA VAL A 56 2.67 7.86 -7.02
C VAL A 56 4.15 8.21 -7.05
N LEU A 57 4.99 7.34 -6.47
CA LEU A 57 6.45 7.49 -6.46
C LEU A 57 7.07 6.89 -7.72
N PHE A 58 6.55 5.72 -8.15
CA PHE A 58 7.01 4.98 -9.32
C PHE A 58 5.79 4.44 -10.07
N GLY A 59 5.64 4.87 -11.32
CA GLY A 59 4.53 4.46 -12.19
C GLY A 59 4.88 3.23 -13.02
N GLN A 60 3.87 2.38 -13.25
CA GLN A 60 4.02 1.25 -14.15
C GLN A 60 4.43 1.77 -15.56
N ASP A 61 5.49 1.17 -16.12
CA ASP A 61 6.05 1.49 -17.42
C ASP A 61 6.53 2.95 -17.60
N LYS A 62 6.44 3.79 -16.56
CA LYS A 62 6.89 5.19 -16.54
C LYS A 62 8.18 5.40 -15.73
N GLY A 63 8.51 4.47 -14.83
CA GLY A 63 9.62 4.64 -13.92
C GLY A 63 9.32 5.63 -12.77
N PRO A 64 10.35 6.29 -12.19
CA PRO A 64 10.18 7.32 -11.17
C PRO A 64 9.31 8.47 -11.67
N THR A 65 8.22 8.77 -10.94
CA THR A 65 7.27 9.84 -11.27
C THR A 65 7.24 10.97 -10.25
N SER A 66 8.03 10.83 -9.18
CA SER A 66 8.11 11.79 -8.09
C SER A 66 9.56 12.04 -7.70
N THR A 67 9.90 13.27 -7.34
CA THR A 67 11.21 13.63 -6.76
C THR A 67 11.46 12.94 -5.42
N PHE A 68 10.40 12.56 -4.70
CA PHE A 68 10.49 11.79 -3.46
C PHE A 68 10.88 10.33 -3.68
N PHE A 69 10.80 9.80 -4.89
CA PHE A 69 11.16 8.39 -5.15
C PHE A 69 12.53 8.04 -4.59
N LYS A 70 13.53 8.90 -4.76
CA LYS A 70 14.91 8.69 -4.27
C LYS A 70 14.99 8.46 -2.75
N ASP A 71 14.07 9.02 -1.96
CA ASP A 71 14.05 8.81 -0.51
C ASP A 71 13.45 7.44 -0.16
N PHE A 72 12.54 6.91 -0.98
CA PHE A 72 11.85 5.63 -0.78
C PHE A 72 12.52 4.46 -1.50
N GLU A 73 13.31 4.71 -2.56
CA GLU A 73 14.00 3.68 -3.33
C GLU A 73 14.80 2.71 -2.47
N PRO A 74 15.53 3.13 -1.40
CA PRO A 74 16.28 2.20 -0.56
C PRO A 74 15.42 1.11 0.11
N ILE A 75 14.11 1.29 0.22
CA ILE A 75 13.19 0.25 0.72
C ILE A 75 13.31 -1.02 -0.13
N ILE A 76 13.57 -0.87 -1.44
CA ILE A 76 13.68 -1.99 -2.37
C ILE A 76 14.85 -2.91 -2.01
N TYR A 77 15.97 -2.37 -1.51
CA TYR A 77 17.09 -3.20 -1.04
C TYR A 77 16.68 -4.07 0.16
N TYR A 78 16.00 -3.49 1.16
CA TYR A 78 15.49 -4.25 2.32
C TYR A 78 14.42 -5.26 1.91
N LEU A 79 13.58 -4.92 0.93
CA LEU A 79 12.56 -5.83 0.43
C LEU A 79 13.19 -6.98 -0.38
N ASN A 80 14.25 -6.71 -1.16
CA ASN A 80 14.97 -7.72 -1.94
C ASN A 80 15.64 -8.80 -1.06
N ASP A 81 16.00 -8.44 0.19
CA ASP A 81 16.48 -9.42 1.18
C ASP A 81 15.38 -10.41 1.62
N LYS A 82 14.12 -10.07 1.42
CA LYS A 82 12.95 -10.87 1.82
C LYS A 82 12.35 -11.67 0.68
N ILE A 83 12.39 -11.07 -0.52
CA ILE A 83 11.88 -11.65 -1.78
C ILE A 83 12.85 -11.29 -2.91
N LYS A 84 12.97 -12.14 -3.92
CA LYS A 84 13.75 -11.81 -5.11
C LYS A 84 12.96 -10.84 -5.99
N ILE A 85 13.49 -9.65 -6.21
CA ILE A 85 12.88 -8.61 -7.05
C ILE A 85 13.62 -8.54 -8.38
N LYS A 86 12.90 -8.75 -9.47
CA LYS A 86 13.42 -8.55 -10.83
C LYS A 86 13.11 -7.17 -11.35
N LYS A 87 11.92 -6.66 -11.02
CA LYS A 87 11.42 -5.38 -11.53
C LYS A 87 10.47 -4.74 -10.50
N ILE A 88 10.60 -3.42 -10.32
CA ILE A 88 9.57 -2.61 -9.66
C ILE A 88 8.49 -2.32 -10.70
N LEU A 89 7.24 -2.61 -10.37
CA LEU A 89 6.10 -2.33 -11.24
C LEU A 89 5.42 -1.04 -10.84
N ARG A 90 5.19 -0.83 -9.54
CA ARG A 90 4.51 0.36 -9.02
C ARG A 90 4.89 0.60 -7.56
N MET A 91 5.04 1.87 -7.17
CA MET A 91 5.14 2.29 -5.77
C MET A 91 4.26 3.51 -5.56
N HIS A 92 3.38 3.46 -4.56
CA HIS A 92 2.56 4.60 -4.19
C HIS A 92 2.27 4.65 -2.70
N VAL A 93 2.26 5.85 -2.14
CA VAL A 93 1.84 6.10 -0.77
C VAL A 93 0.35 6.42 -0.76
N ASN A 94 -0.41 5.75 0.10
CA ASN A 94 -1.85 5.98 0.25
C ASN A 94 -2.14 6.51 1.64
N LEU A 95 -3.02 7.50 1.72
CA LEU A 95 -3.54 8.09 2.94
C LEU A 95 -5.06 7.92 2.99
N TYR A 96 -5.52 7.33 4.07
CA TYR A 96 -6.94 7.16 4.39
C TYR A 96 -7.29 8.06 5.56
N THR A 97 -8.28 8.94 5.39
CA THR A 97 -8.77 9.83 6.45
C THR A 97 -9.77 9.12 7.34
N ASN A 98 -9.83 9.52 8.61
CA ASN A 98 -10.88 9.07 9.53
C ASN A 98 -12.24 9.63 9.07
N GLN A 99 -13.22 8.75 8.93
CA GLN A 99 -14.59 9.11 8.57
C GLN A 99 -15.58 8.83 9.70
N ASN A 100 -15.08 8.71 10.95
CA ASN A 100 -15.85 8.41 12.17
C ASN A 100 -16.66 7.10 12.12
N LYS A 101 -16.39 6.25 11.14
CA LYS A 101 -17.00 4.93 10.97
C LYS A 101 -16.02 3.95 10.36
N VAL A 102 -16.19 2.67 10.67
CA VAL A 102 -15.44 1.60 10.04
C VAL A 102 -15.95 1.41 8.62
N ILE A 103 -15.08 1.65 7.63
CA ILE A 103 -15.37 1.41 6.22
C ILE A 103 -14.44 0.28 5.77
N LYS A 104 -15.02 -0.74 5.17
CA LYS A 104 -14.31 -1.83 4.52
C LYS A 104 -14.40 -1.62 3.02
N HIS A 105 -13.26 -1.31 2.40
CA HIS A 105 -13.20 -1.07 0.97
C HIS A 105 -13.52 -2.33 0.15
N ALA A 106 -13.82 -2.14 -1.13
CA ALA A 106 -14.03 -3.25 -2.06
C ALA A 106 -12.78 -4.13 -2.18
N SER A 107 -12.99 -5.44 -2.28
CA SER A 107 -11.91 -6.42 -2.43
C SER A 107 -11.39 -6.40 -3.87
N HIS A 108 -10.07 -6.38 -4.04
CA HIS A 108 -9.44 -6.25 -5.36
C HIS A 108 -8.09 -6.96 -5.44
N HIS A 109 -7.55 -7.00 -6.64
CA HIS A 109 -6.15 -7.30 -6.95
C HIS A 109 -5.47 -6.00 -7.38
N ASP A 110 -4.22 -5.78 -7.02
CA ASP A 110 -3.50 -4.53 -7.34
C ASP A 110 -3.23 -4.36 -8.83
N LEU A 111 -2.80 -5.42 -9.48
CA LEU A 111 -2.51 -5.42 -10.91
C LEU A 111 -3.26 -6.55 -11.61
N LEU A 112 -3.94 -6.19 -12.68
CA LEU A 112 -4.65 -7.14 -13.54
C LEU A 112 -3.80 -7.51 -14.75
N ASP A 113 -4.12 -8.65 -15.34
CA ASP A 113 -3.56 -9.13 -16.59
C ASP A 113 -4.27 -8.38 -17.74
N ASP A 114 -3.52 -7.66 -18.56
CA ASP A 114 -4.07 -6.88 -19.66
C ASP A 114 -4.76 -7.75 -20.74
N SER A 115 -4.39 -9.03 -20.81
CA SER A 115 -4.95 -10.00 -21.79
C SER A 115 -6.22 -10.67 -21.33
N VAL A 116 -6.54 -10.65 -20.02
CA VAL A 116 -7.71 -11.35 -19.45
C VAL A 116 -8.42 -10.49 -18.42
N ARG A 117 -9.63 -10.08 -18.75
CA ARG A 117 -10.45 -9.22 -17.89
C ARG A 117 -10.58 -9.78 -16.46
N PHE A 118 -10.33 -8.94 -15.45
CA PHE A 118 -10.42 -9.25 -14.02
C PHE A 118 -9.47 -10.34 -13.49
N LYS A 119 -8.56 -10.86 -14.30
CA LYS A 119 -7.57 -11.82 -13.84
C LYS A 119 -6.40 -11.11 -13.18
N PRO A 120 -5.92 -11.53 -12.00
CA PRO A 120 -4.72 -10.97 -11.40
C PRO A 120 -3.49 -11.29 -12.26
N ARG A 121 -2.63 -10.27 -12.47
CA ARG A 121 -1.35 -10.45 -13.17
C ARG A 121 -0.49 -11.46 -12.43
N PRO A 122 -0.04 -12.55 -13.10
CA PRO A 122 0.78 -13.58 -12.47
C PRO A 122 2.20 -13.06 -12.18
N GLY A 123 2.89 -13.66 -11.21
CA GLY A 123 4.28 -13.32 -10.85
C GLY A 123 4.42 -12.03 -10.05
N VAL A 124 3.34 -11.30 -9.81
CA VAL A 124 3.36 -10.05 -9.05
C VAL A 124 3.27 -10.32 -7.56
N THR A 125 4.16 -9.70 -6.81
CA THR A 125 4.15 -9.63 -5.35
C THR A 125 3.66 -8.25 -4.90
N VAL A 126 2.73 -8.24 -3.97
CA VAL A 126 2.23 -7.04 -3.28
C VAL A 126 2.92 -6.92 -1.94
N SER A 127 3.44 -5.73 -1.62
CA SER A 127 4.06 -5.43 -0.34
C SER A 127 3.47 -4.14 0.22
N ILE A 128 2.92 -4.19 1.45
CA ILE A 128 2.29 -3.04 2.11
C ILE A 128 3.04 -2.72 3.39
N LEU A 129 3.79 -1.61 3.39
CA LEU A 129 4.47 -1.08 4.57
C LEU A 129 3.57 -0.07 5.27
N ASN A 130 3.33 -0.28 6.58
CA ASN A 130 2.49 0.61 7.37
C ASN A 130 3.31 1.72 8.05
N PHE A 131 2.90 2.98 7.88
CA PHE A 131 3.46 4.15 8.57
C PHE A 131 2.66 4.54 9.82
N THR A 132 1.49 3.96 10.05
CA THR A 132 0.60 4.31 11.16
C THR A 132 0.19 3.07 11.93
N THR A 133 0.26 3.13 13.27
CA THR A 133 -0.41 2.16 14.15
C THR A 133 -1.81 2.64 14.44
N CYS A 134 -2.83 1.84 14.09
CA CYS A 134 -4.23 2.17 14.29
C CYS A 134 -5.13 0.92 14.28
N ASN A 135 -6.41 1.12 14.60
CA ASN A 135 -7.43 0.07 14.53
C ASN A 135 -7.91 -0.22 13.08
N GLY A 136 -7.45 0.53 12.07
CA GLY A 136 -7.58 0.17 10.67
C GLY A 136 -6.65 -0.98 10.28
N GLY A 137 -6.58 -1.31 8.99
CA GLY A 137 -5.72 -2.39 8.53
C GLY A 137 -6.00 -2.86 7.12
N THR A 138 -5.47 -4.04 6.79
CA THR A 138 -5.69 -4.71 5.50
C THR A 138 -6.24 -6.10 5.73
N ILE A 139 -7.29 -6.48 5.00
CA ILE A 139 -7.77 -7.86 4.93
C ILE A 139 -7.10 -8.50 3.72
N ILE A 140 -6.46 -9.65 3.90
CA ILE A 140 -5.78 -10.39 2.84
C ILE A 140 -6.29 -11.83 2.87
N GLY A 141 -6.93 -12.28 1.79
CA GLY A 141 -7.52 -13.61 1.73
C GLY A 141 -8.50 -13.90 2.87
N GLY A 142 -9.28 -12.91 3.28
CA GLY A 142 -10.25 -12.99 4.37
C GLY A 142 -9.68 -12.79 5.78
N LYS A 143 -8.35 -12.75 5.96
CA LYS A 143 -7.72 -12.55 7.27
C LYS A 143 -7.35 -11.08 7.48
N ARG A 144 -7.76 -10.50 8.61
CA ARG A 144 -7.42 -9.13 8.99
C ARG A 144 -6.00 -9.04 9.54
N HIS A 145 -5.25 -8.06 9.01
CA HIS A 145 -3.93 -7.63 9.49
C HIS A 145 -4.07 -6.17 9.95
N PRO A 146 -4.04 -5.87 11.26
CA PRO A 146 -4.13 -4.50 11.76
C PRO A 146 -2.90 -3.70 11.33
N SER A 147 -3.08 -2.39 11.13
CA SER A 147 -1.99 -1.48 10.79
C SER A 147 -1.05 -1.33 12.00
N ARG A 148 0.23 -1.61 11.80
CA ARG A 148 1.30 -1.44 12.80
C ARG A 148 2.49 -0.75 12.15
N GLU A 149 3.00 0.31 12.76
CA GLU A 149 4.17 1.03 12.24
C GLU A 149 5.35 0.10 12.02
N ASN A 150 6.06 0.34 10.91
CA ASN A 150 7.22 -0.43 10.49
C ASN A 150 6.97 -1.94 10.37
N GLU A 151 5.73 -2.33 10.11
CA GLU A 151 5.34 -3.70 9.75
C GLU A 151 5.01 -3.73 8.27
N ILE A 152 5.63 -4.68 7.53
CA ILE A 152 5.33 -4.91 6.12
C ILE A 152 4.59 -6.24 5.96
N LEU A 153 3.56 -6.21 5.11
CA LEU A 153 2.78 -7.37 4.69
C LEU A 153 3.18 -7.71 3.26
N ILE A 154 3.58 -8.95 2.99
CA ILE A 154 4.05 -9.40 1.68
C ILE A 154 3.21 -10.61 1.25
N PHE A 155 2.61 -10.56 0.06
CA PHE A 155 1.74 -11.61 -0.45
C PHE A 155 1.63 -11.61 -1.98
N ASP A 156 1.18 -12.73 -2.55
CA ASP A 156 0.95 -12.89 -3.99
C ASP A 156 -0.25 -12.03 -4.43
N ASN A 157 -0.14 -11.30 -5.52
CA ASN A 157 -1.20 -10.50 -6.13
C ASN A 157 -2.47 -11.31 -6.48
N LYS A 158 -2.36 -12.65 -6.60
CA LYS A 158 -3.53 -13.53 -6.78
C LYS A 158 -4.46 -13.55 -5.57
N ILE A 159 -4.00 -13.08 -4.42
CA ILE A 159 -4.80 -13.02 -3.20
C ILE A 159 -5.55 -11.69 -3.17
N GLN A 160 -6.88 -11.77 -3.19
CA GLN A 160 -7.71 -10.58 -3.02
C GLN A 160 -7.47 -9.95 -1.65
N HIS A 161 -7.44 -8.63 -1.64
CA HIS A 161 -7.28 -7.86 -0.41
C HIS A 161 -8.09 -6.55 -0.47
N ASN A 162 -8.28 -5.96 0.70
CA ASN A 162 -8.95 -4.67 0.83
C ASN A 162 -8.54 -3.94 2.11
N GLY A 163 -8.64 -2.60 2.09
CA GLY A 163 -8.40 -1.76 3.25
C GLY A 163 -9.56 -1.73 4.23
N ILE A 164 -9.26 -1.45 5.49
CA ILE A 164 -10.22 -1.05 6.53
C ILE A 164 -9.81 0.33 7.02
N VAL A 165 -10.71 1.30 6.95
CA VAL A 165 -10.51 2.65 7.48
C VAL A 165 -10.47 2.61 9.00
N GLN A 166 -9.62 3.42 9.58
CA GLN A 166 -9.45 3.57 11.03
C GLN A 166 -10.46 4.56 11.62
N THR A 167 -10.69 4.42 12.92
CA THR A 167 -11.55 5.33 13.72
C THR A 167 -10.85 5.90 14.95
N ASP A 168 -9.64 5.43 15.27
CA ASP A 168 -8.86 5.79 16.46
C ASP A 168 -7.71 6.77 16.18
N THR A 169 -7.45 7.06 14.90
CA THR A 169 -6.46 8.05 14.46
C THR A 169 -7.03 8.90 13.33
N GLN A 170 -6.52 10.12 13.13
CA GLN A 170 -7.00 11.01 12.06
C GLN A 170 -6.72 10.45 10.67
N ARG A 171 -5.60 9.73 10.51
CA ARG A 171 -5.15 9.21 9.21
C ARG A 171 -4.44 7.87 9.37
N ARG A 172 -4.54 7.04 8.34
CA ARG A 172 -3.74 5.84 8.16
C ARG A 172 -2.94 6.00 6.88
N ILE A 173 -1.62 5.82 6.97
CA ILE A 173 -0.71 5.95 5.81
C ILE A 173 -0.02 4.62 5.60
N VAL A 174 0.02 4.18 4.34
CA VAL A 174 0.71 2.97 3.90
C VAL A 174 1.47 3.23 2.59
N LEU A 175 2.59 2.53 2.40
CA LEU A 175 3.25 2.43 1.10
C LEU A 175 2.91 1.08 0.48
N ASN A 176 2.32 1.11 -0.71
CA ASN A 176 2.06 -0.07 -1.52
C ASN A 176 3.14 -0.21 -2.60
N ILE A 177 3.76 -1.39 -2.69
CA ILE A 177 4.82 -1.72 -3.64
C ILE A 177 4.41 -2.98 -4.38
N ASN A 178 4.40 -2.91 -5.70
CA ASN A 178 4.20 -4.06 -6.57
C ASN A 178 5.50 -4.38 -7.30
N THR A 179 5.94 -5.62 -7.20
CA THR A 179 7.20 -6.11 -7.81
C THR A 179 7.00 -7.44 -8.54
N GLU A 180 7.95 -7.74 -9.43
CA GLU A 180 8.05 -8.99 -10.18
C GLU A 180 9.43 -9.62 -9.99
#